data_54dcb0f2d7632df05887ae170284b97d
#
_entry.id   54dcb0f2d7632df05887ae170284b97d
#
_cell.length_a   1.000
_cell.length_b   1.000
_cell.length_c   1.000
_cell.angle_alpha   90.00
_cell.angle_beta   90.00
_cell.angle_gamma   90.00
#
_symmetry.space_group_name_H-M   'P 1'
#
loop_
_entity.id
_entity.type
_entity.pdbx_description
1 polymer ?
#
loop_
_entity_poly.entity_id
_entity_poly.type
_entity_poly.pdbx_seq_one_letter_code
_entity_poly.pdbx_strand_id
1 'polypeptide(L)'
;MAEAHVVSALRAKRAELAGVIVQLERDTAQRRADLAHVDGAIRLFAPKVVPEAIGPKAARRRNQWFGRGELTRGILDVLRRSACPLAALGIAGALMEAKGLDVGDRVMLEMVQKLVHRAIRDHERRGVVHQDGRDGRALLWKLAD
;
A
#
# COMPACT_ATOMS: atom_id res chain seq x y z
N MET A 1 5.66 -20.09 -35.67
CA MET A 1 5.05 -20.62 -34.42
C MET A 1 5.13 -19.62 -33.26
N ALA A 2 6.23 -18.88 -33.05
CA ALA A 2 6.37 -17.87 -31.99
C ALA A 2 5.35 -16.70 -32.10
N GLU A 3 5.10 -16.17 -33.30
CA GLU A 3 4.13 -15.08 -33.50
C GLU A 3 2.70 -15.43 -33.09
N ALA A 4 2.24 -16.64 -33.35
CA ALA A 4 0.90 -17.09 -32.96
C ALA A 4 0.74 -17.11 -31.43
N HIS A 5 1.78 -17.46 -30.69
CA HIS A 5 1.80 -17.46 -29.23
C HIS A 5 1.75 -16.03 -28.66
N VAL A 6 2.50 -15.10 -29.25
CA VAL A 6 2.51 -13.69 -28.83
C VAL A 6 1.13 -13.06 -29.06
N VAL A 7 0.55 -13.27 -30.24
CA VAL A 7 -0.79 -12.75 -30.57
C VAL A 7 -1.85 -13.32 -29.63
N SER A 8 -1.78 -14.61 -29.30
CA SER A 8 -2.69 -15.24 -28.34
C SER A 8 -2.56 -14.62 -26.95
N ALA A 9 -1.34 -14.42 -26.46
CA ALA A 9 -1.08 -13.79 -25.16
C ALA A 9 -1.58 -12.32 -25.11
N LEU A 10 -1.37 -11.58 -26.20
CA LEU A 10 -1.87 -10.20 -26.30
C LEU A 10 -3.40 -10.12 -26.32
N ARG A 11 -4.06 -11.07 -27.02
CA ARG A 11 -5.53 -11.16 -27.00
C ARG A 11 -6.05 -11.49 -25.60
N ALA A 12 -5.43 -12.42 -24.89
CA ALA A 12 -5.79 -12.75 -23.52
C ALA A 12 -5.61 -11.53 -22.60
N LYS A 13 -4.48 -10.83 -22.71
CA LYS A 13 -4.21 -9.63 -21.89
C LYS A 13 -5.17 -8.50 -22.22
N ARG A 14 -5.52 -8.31 -23.50
CA ARG A 14 -6.54 -7.34 -23.90
C ARG A 14 -7.91 -7.64 -23.28
N ALA A 15 -8.32 -8.92 -23.30
CA ALA A 15 -9.60 -9.34 -22.72
C ALA A 15 -9.64 -9.12 -21.20
N GLU A 16 -8.55 -9.46 -20.50
CA GLU A 16 -8.38 -9.18 -19.07
C GLU A 16 -8.53 -7.69 -18.76
N LEU A 17 -7.78 -6.84 -19.47
CA LEU A 17 -7.83 -5.39 -19.27
C LEU A 17 -9.23 -4.82 -19.57
N ALA A 18 -9.89 -5.29 -20.62
CA ALA A 18 -11.25 -4.88 -20.93
C ALA A 18 -12.23 -5.26 -19.82
N GLY A 19 -12.09 -6.46 -19.24
CA GLY A 19 -12.91 -6.89 -18.09
C GLY A 19 -12.68 -6.02 -16.85
N VAL A 20 -11.43 -5.68 -16.55
CA VAL A 20 -11.08 -4.77 -15.45
C VAL A 20 -11.67 -3.38 -15.66
N ILE A 21 -11.61 -2.84 -16.88
CA ILE A 21 -12.19 -1.53 -17.22
C ILE A 21 -13.70 -1.54 -16.97
N VAL A 22 -14.41 -2.54 -17.48
CA VAL A 22 -15.87 -2.67 -17.26
C VAL A 22 -16.21 -2.72 -15.78
N GLN A 23 -15.42 -3.45 -14.98
CA GLN A 23 -15.66 -3.53 -13.53
C GLN A 23 -15.42 -2.16 -12.86
N LEU A 24 -14.34 -1.46 -13.19
CA LEU A 24 -14.04 -0.14 -12.66
C LEU A 24 -15.11 0.90 -13.04
N GLU A 25 -15.67 0.83 -14.24
CA GLU A 25 -16.76 1.70 -14.67
C GLU A 25 -18.03 1.45 -13.84
N ARG A 26 -18.38 0.18 -13.58
CA ARG A 26 -19.52 -0.18 -12.70
C ARG A 26 -19.30 0.32 -11.28
N ASP A 27 -18.11 0.11 -10.71
CA ASP A 27 -17.78 0.58 -9.37
C ASP A 27 -17.84 2.12 -9.31
N THR A 28 -17.39 2.80 -10.35
CA THR A 28 -17.46 4.25 -10.45
C THR A 28 -18.90 4.74 -10.51
N ALA A 29 -19.74 4.11 -11.32
CA ALA A 29 -21.16 4.45 -11.43
C ALA A 29 -21.87 4.26 -10.06
N GLN A 30 -21.59 3.17 -9.35
CA GLN A 30 -22.13 2.93 -8.02
C GLN A 30 -21.70 4.02 -7.03
N ARG A 31 -20.40 4.40 -7.01
CA ARG A 31 -19.91 5.46 -6.11
C ARG A 31 -20.53 6.83 -6.42
N ARG A 32 -20.81 7.13 -7.68
CA ARG A 32 -21.52 8.36 -8.06
C ARG A 32 -22.97 8.35 -7.58
N ALA A 33 -23.65 7.22 -7.65
CA ALA A 33 -25.00 7.08 -7.09
C ALA A 33 -25.02 7.24 -5.57
N ASP A 34 -24.08 6.60 -4.87
CA ASP A 34 -23.91 6.74 -3.42
C ASP A 34 -23.67 8.21 -3.02
N LEU A 35 -22.82 8.92 -3.78
CA LEU A 35 -22.54 10.34 -3.54
C LEU A 35 -23.81 11.19 -3.73
N ALA A 36 -24.56 10.97 -4.79
CA ALA A 36 -25.81 11.70 -5.03
C ALA A 36 -26.83 11.48 -3.90
N HIS A 37 -26.92 10.29 -3.33
CA HIS A 37 -27.77 10.01 -2.18
C HIS A 37 -27.32 10.79 -0.93
N VAL A 38 -26.00 10.84 -0.67
CA VAL A 38 -25.43 11.61 0.46
C VAL A 38 -25.67 13.10 0.25
N ASP A 39 -25.47 13.63 -0.96
CA ASP A 39 -25.74 15.04 -1.30
C ASP A 39 -27.21 15.38 -1.08
N GLY A 40 -28.13 14.50 -1.48
CA GLY A 40 -29.56 14.65 -1.22
C GLY A 40 -29.86 14.71 0.30
N ALA A 41 -29.25 13.83 1.08
CA ALA A 41 -29.41 13.85 2.54
C ALA A 41 -28.86 15.14 3.15
N ILE A 42 -27.69 15.62 2.72
CA ILE A 42 -27.11 16.88 3.21
C ILE A 42 -28.06 18.04 2.95
N ARG A 43 -28.64 18.15 1.73
CA ARG A 43 -29.60 19.21 1.40
C ARG A 43 -30.85 19.16 2.26
N LEU A 44 -31.27 17.94 2.65
CA LEU A 44 -32.44 17.77 3.52
C LEU A 44 -32.17 18.23 4.96
N PHE A 45 -31.05 17.82 5.54
CA PHE A 45 -30.71 18.08 6.95
C PHE A 45 -29.96 19.41 7.18
N ALA A 46 -29.28 19.92 6.17
CA ALA A 46 -28.50 21.15 6.24
C ALA A 46 -28.66 21.99 4.96
N PRO A 47 -29.84 22.64 4.75
CA PRO A 47 -30.17 23.35 3.49
C PRO A 47 -29.22 24.50 3.12
N LYS A 48 -28.46 25.00 4.10
CA LYS A 48 -27.47 26.07 3.87
C LYS A 48 -26.11 25.56 3.40
N VAL A 49 -25.88 24.25 3.46
CA VAL A 49 -24.63 23.62 3.00
C VAL A 49 -24.76 23.27 1.53
N VAL A 50 -23.79 23.68 0.72
CA VAL A 50 -23.67 23.31 -0.69
C VAL A 50 -22.78 22.06 -0.77
N PRO A 51 -23.32 20.86 -1.04
CA PRO A 51 -22.55 19.62 -1.04
C PRO A 51 -21.38 19.64 -2.00
N GLU A 52 -21.52 20.29 -3.15
CA GLU A 52 -20.52 20.42 -4.21
C GLU A 52 -19.28 21.22 -3.77
N ALA A 53 -19.42 22.07 -2.74
CA ALA A 53 -18.30 22.80 -2.13
C ALA A 53 -17.46 21.93 -1.20
N ILE A 54 -17.93 20.74 -0.85
CA ILE A 54 -17.19 19.80 0.02
C ILE A 54 -16.13 19.08 -0.83
N GLY A 55 -14.87 19.47 -0.66
CA GLY A 55 -13.75 18.89 -1.37
C GLY A 55 -13.58 17.39 -1.10
N PRO A 56 -13.11 16.61 -2.10
CA PRO A 56 -12.88 15.19 -1.94
C PRO A 56 -11.77 14.92 -0.91
N LYS A 57 -12.00 13.95 -0.03
CA LYS A 57 -10.94 13.41 0.84
C LYS A 57 -10.15 12.38 0.07
N ALA A 58 -8.81 12.47 0.14
CA ALA A 58 -7.95 11.44 -0.43
C ALA A 58 -8.35 10.05 0.09
N ALA A 59 -8.66 9.14 -0.84
CA ALA A 59 -8.95 7.77 -0.48
C ALA A 59 -7.72 7.17 0.20
N ARG A 60 -7.87 6.70 1.44
CA ARG A 60 -6.82 5.92 2.08
C ARG A 60 -6.68 4.62 1.30
N ARG A 61 -5.61 4.49 0.51
CA ARG A 61 -5.24 3.20 -0.06
C ARG A 61 -4.98 2.25 1.11
N ARG A 62 -5.89 1.29 1.31
CA ARG A 62 -5.63 0.20 2.25
C ARG A 62 -4.39 -0.53 1.75
N ASN A 63 -3.50 -0.85 2.69
CA ASN A 63 -2.40 -1.76 2.42
C ASN A 63 -3.00 -3.09 1.91
N GLN A 64 -2.80 -3.37 0.63
CA GLN A 64 -3.33 -4.57 -0.04
C GLN A 64 -2.35 -5.75 0.05
N TRP A 65 -1.09 -5.49 0.41
CA TRP A 65 -0.02 -6.49 0.38
C TRP A 65 0.16 -7.22 1.70
N PHE A 66 -0.20 -6.60 2.83
CA PHE A 66 -0.02 -7.18 4.15
C PHE A 66 -1.35 -7.25 4.89
N GLY A 67 -1.69 -8.42 5.39
CA GLY A 67 -2.84 -8.63 6.26
C GLY A 67 -2.66 -7.93 7.62
N ARG A 68 -3.71 -8.00 8.44
CA ARG A 68 -3.69 -7.38 9.78
C ARG A 68 -2.58 -7.97 10.66
N GLY A 69 -1.65 -7.13 11.11
CA GLY A 69 -0.52 -7.53 11.96
C GLY A 69 0.62 -8.25 11.21
N GLU A 70 0.46 -8.58 9.94
CA GLU A 70 1.45 -9.29 9.14
C GLU A 70 2.70 -8.44 8.89
N LEU A 71 2.52 -7.16 8.53
CA LEU A 71 3.62 -6.21 8.37
C LEU A 71 4.47 -6.11 9.64
N THR A 72 3.81 -5.97 10.78
CA THR A 72 4.47 -5.87 12.09
C THR A 72 5.30 -7.11 12.40
N ARG A 73 4.70 -8.30 12.26
CA ARG A 73 5.41 -9.57 12.46
C ARG A 73 6.58 -9.72 11.50
N GLY A 74 6.35 -9.44 10.21
CA GLY A 74 7.39 -9.51 9.19
C GLY A 74 8.59 -8.61 9.48
N ILE A 75 8.37 -7.37 9.93
CA ILE A 75 9.45 -6.46 10.33
C ILE A 75 10.29 -7.07 11.46
N LEU A 76 9.64 -7.55 12.51
CA LEU A 76 10.33 -8.15 13.66
C LEU A 76 11.09 -9.43 13.25
N ASP A 77 10.52 -10.24 12.36
CA ASP A 77 11.17 -11.46 11.85
C ASP A 77 12.38 -11.12 10.97
N VAL A 78 12.31 -10.09 10.13
CA VAL A 78 13.46 -9.61 9.34
C VAL A 78 14.56 -9.11 10.26
N LEU A 79 14.25 -8.28 11.27
CA LEU A 79 15.22 -7.78 12.22
C LEU A 79 15.83 -8.90 13.08
N ARG A 80 15.05 -9.92 13.45
CA ARG A 80 15.51 -11.07 14.24
C ARG A 80 16.49 -11.95 13.49
N ARG A 81 16.32 -12.08 12.18
CA ARG A 81 17.21 -12.87 11.30
C ARG A 81 18.45 -12.11 10.88
N SER A 82 18.45 -10.80 11.01
CA SER A 82 19.59 -9.98 10.60
C SER A 82 20.66 -9.94 11.69
N ALA A 83 21.90 -10.22 11.30
CA ALA A 83 23.06 -10.08 12.18
C ALA A 83 23.46 -8.61 12.40
N CYS A 84 23.03 -7.70 11.50
CA CYS A 84 23.38 -6.29 11.51
C CYS A 84 22.12 -5.41 11.56
N PRO A 85 22.23 -4.17 12.07
CA PRO A 85 21.14 -3.21 12.00
C PRO A 85 20.74 -2.93 10.56
N LEU A 86 19.44 -2.78 10.29
CA LEU A 86 18.91 -2.60 8.95
C LEU A 86 18.24 -1.23 8.78
N ALA A 87 18.44 -0.63 7.59
CA ALA A 87 17.66 0.52 7.15
C ALA A 87 16.23 0.09 6.78
N ALA A 88 15.28 1.01 6.91
CA ALA A 88 13.88 0.76 6.54
C ALA A 88 13.71 0.30 5.08
N LEU A 89 14.57 0.75 4.18
CA LEU A 89 14.59 0.31 2.78
C LEU A 89 14.96 -1.18 2.67
N GLY A 90 16.00 -1.63 3.37
CA GLY A 90 16.41 -3.04 3.39
C GLY A 90 15.32 -3.93 3.99
N ILE A 91 14.66 -3.48 5.07
CA ILE A 91 13.53 -4.21 5.66
C ILE A 91 12.37 -4.28 4.67
N ALA A 92 12.06 -3.20 3.94
CA ALA A 92 11.00 -3.18 2.93
C ALA A 92 11.29 -4.17 1.79
N GLY A 93 12.54 -4.18 1.28
CA GLY A 93 12.97 -5.13 0.26
C GLY A 93 12.80 -6.59 0.71
N ALA A 94 13.30 -6.94 1.88
CA ALA A 94 13.18 -8.27 2.45
C ALA A 94 11.70 -8.71 2.65
N LEU A 95 10.82 -7.79 3.03
CA LEU A 95 9.38 -8.05 3.14
C LEU A 95 8.73 -8.29 1.79
N MET A 96 9.13 -7.53 0.76
CA MET A 96 8.63 -7.72 -0.60
C MET A 96 9.07 -9.06 -1.18
N GLU A 97 10.34 -9.43 -1.00
CA GLU A 97 10.87 -10.75 -1.40
C GLU A 97 10.10 -11.89 -0.73
N ALA A 98 9.88 -11.81 0.59
CA ALA A 98 9.14 -12.82 1.34
C ALA A 98 7.68 -12.97 0.87
N LYS A 99 7.12 -11.94 0.23
CA LYS A 99 5.78 -11.93 -0.36
C LYS A 99 5.76 -12.29 -1.85
N GLY A 100 6.92 -12.51 -2.48
CA GLY A 100 7.01 -12.71 -3.93
C GLY A 100 6.64 -11.46 -4.73
N LEU A 101 6.77 -10.27 -4.15
CA LEU A 101 6.55 -9.00 -4.83
C LEU A 101 7.82 -8.56 -5.56
N ASP A 102 7.65 -7.86 -6.68
CA ASP A 102 8.78 -7.35 -7.45
C ASP A 102 9.51 -6.21 -6.72
N VAL A 103 10.69 -6.49 -6.21
CA VAL A 103 11.56 -5.49 -5.54
C VAL A 103 12.07 -4.42 -6.52
N GLY A 104 12.05 -4.70 -7.82
CA GLY A 104 12.40 -3.75 -8.89
C GLY A 104 11.33 -2.66 -9.09
N ASP A 105 10.10 -2.88 -8.64
CA ASP A 105 9.04 -1.87 -8.66
C ASP A 105 9.33 -0.78 -7.60
N ARG A 106 9.98 0.29 -8.05
CA ARG A 106 10.37 1.42 -7.20
C ARG A 106 9.18 2.08 -6.51
N VAL A 107 8.04 2.18 -7.17
CA VAL A 107 6.84 2.82 -6.62
C VAL A 107 6.29 1.97 -5.46
N MET A 108 6.22 0.66 -5.67
CA MET A 108 5.79 -0.28 -4.64
C MET A 108 6.77 -0.30 -3.46
N LEU A 109 8.07 -0.35 -3.74
CA LEU A 109 9.12 -0.34 -2.71
C LEU A 109 9.04 0.92 -1.83
N GLU A 110 8.85 2.10 -2.42
CA GLU A 110 8.66 3.34 -1.66
C GLU A 110 7.40 3.30 -0.79
N MET A 111 6.31 2.72 -1.30
CA MET A 111 5.08 2.58 -0.52
C MET A 111 5.26 1.63 0.66
N VAL A 112 5.90 0.48 0.43
CA VAL A 112 6.20 -0.48 1.52
C VAL A 112 7.17 0.14 2.53
N GLN A 113 8.20 0.85 2.07
CA GLN A 113 9.13 1.57 2.94
C GLN A 113 8.42 2.59 3.85
N LYS A 114 7.44 3.34 3.34
CA LYS A 114 6.64 4.27 4.15
C LYS A 114 5.83 3.54 5.24
N LEU A 115 5.28 2.36 4.91
CA LEU A 115 4.58 1.53 5.89
C LEU A 115 5.53 0.99 6.96
N VAL A 116 6.72 0.52 6.55
CA VAL A 116 7.80 0.05 7.45
C VAL A 116 8.23 1.18 8.38
N HIS A 117 8.51 2.38 7.86
CA HIS A 117 8.86 3.53 8.69
C HIS A 117 7.84 3.83 9.78
N ARG A 118 6.56 3.81 9.41
CA ARG A 118 5.48 4.06 10.36
C ARG A 118 5.42 2.99 11.45
N ALA A 119 5.50 1.73 11.05
CA ALA A 119 5.44 0.60 11.98
C ALA A 119 6.66 0.56 12.92
N ILE A 120 7.87 0.82 12.40
CA ILE A 120 9.10 0.88 13.21
C ILE A 120 9.02 1.97 14.26
N ARG A 121 8.52 3.17 13.93
CA ARG A 121 8.31 4.24 14.90
C ARG A 121 7.33 3.86 16.02
N ASP A 122 6.30 3.07 15.70
CA ASP A 122 5.40 2.52 16.72
C ASP A 122 6.12 1.51 17.63
N HIS A 123 6.98 0.66 17.06
CA HIS A 123 7.76 -0.30 17.82
C HIS A 123 8.85 0.36 18.67
N GLU A 124 9.49 1.41 18.16
CA GLU A 124 10.44 2.23 18.92
C GLU A 124 9.78 2.84 20.16
N ARG A 125 8.60 3.45 20.01
CA ARG A 125 7.83 4.01 21.13
C ARG A 125 7.44 2.97 22.19
N ARG A 126 7.31 1.72 21.78
CA ARG A 126 7.01 0.58 22.68
C ARG A 126 8.27 -0.09 23.24
N GLY A 127 9.47 0.37 22.89
CA GLY A 127 10.72 -0.20 23.32
C GLY A 127 11.06 -1.57 22.71
N VAL A 128 10.39 -1.97 21.61
CA VAL A 128 10.61 -3.27 20.94
C VAL A 128 11.78 -3.22 19.97
N VAL A 129 12.00 -2.05 19.35
CA VAL A 129 13.14 -1.79 18.48
C VAL A 129 13.82 -0.50 18.92
N HIS A 130 15.09 -0.38 18.64
CA HIS A 130 15.86 0.85 18.87
C HIS A 130 16.67 1.22 17.63
N GLN A 131 17.03 2.49 17.57
CA GLN A 131 17.94 3.00 16.56
C GLN A 131 19.37 2.59 16.92
N ASP A 132 20.05 1.90 16.00
CA ASP A 132 21.43 1.45 16.15
C ASP A 132 22.29 1.93 14.97
N GLY A 133 22.62 3.22 14.99
CA GLY A 133 23.48 3.85 14.00
C GLY A 133 22.75 4.45 12.79
N ARG A 134 23.56 4.83 11.81
CA ARG A 134 23.13 5.41 10.53
C ARG A 134 24.01 4.92 9.38
N ASP A 135 23.38 4.78 8.21
CA ASP A 135 24.05 4.59 6.93
C ASP A 135 23.72 5.81 6.05
N GLY A 136 24.66 6.74 5.92
CA GLY A 136 24.42 8.02 5.30
C GLY A 136 23.28 8.80 5.98
N ARG A 137 22.17 9.00 5.25
CA ARG A 137 20.96 9.64 5.80
C ARG A 137 19.95 8.66 6.39
N ALA A 138 20.14 7.37 6.18
CA ALA A 138 19.21 6.35 6.65
C ALA A 138 19.50 5.97 8.11
N LEU A 139 18.44 5.88 8.91
CA LEU A 139 18.50 5.35 10.26
C LEU A 139 18.54 3.80 10.19
N LEU A 140 19.41 3.20 10.97
CA LEU A 140 19.50 1.75 11.14
C LEU A 140 18.76 1.31 12.39
N TRP A 141 18.11 0.17 12.30
CA TRP A 141 17.20 -0.36 13.31
C TRP A 141 17.61 -1.76 13.73
N LYS A 142 17.49 -2.05 15.02
CA LYS A 142 17.74 -3.35 15.65
C LYS A 142 16.65 -3.65 16.67
N LEU A 143 16.43 -4.93 16.97
CA LEU A 143 15.57 -5.32 18.10
C LEU A 143 16.21 -4.84 19.42
N ALA A 144 15.38 -4.45 20.35
CA ALA A 144 15.80 -4.27 21.73
C ALA A 144 16.10 -5.65 22.35
N ASP A 145 17.17 -5.73 23.15
CA ASP A 145 17.58 -6.94 23.84
C ASP A 145 16.53 -7.35 24.90
#